data_d7c30706de145742834a637796cfceec
#
_entry.id   d7c30706de145742834a637796cfceec
#
_cell.length_a   1.000
_cell.length_b   1.000
_cell.length_c   1.000
_cell.angle_alpha   90.00
_cell.angle_beta   90.00
_cell.angle_gamma   90.00
#
_symmetry.space_group_name_H-M   'P 1'
#
loop_
_entity.id
_entity.type
_entity.pdbx_description
1 polymer ?
#
loop_
_entity_poly.entity_id
_entity_poly.type
_entity_poly.pdbx_seq_one_letter_code
_entity_poly.pdbx_strand_id
1 'polypeptide(L)'
;MAKKVKAVVKFQIPGGKATPQPPVGPALGQHGVNLMGFCKEFNERTSNQPGMILPVVITIYQDNSFTFITKTPPAAILLKKAANLESGSAVPNKTKVATVKLAEVQKIAELKMADLNAANIDTAISMIKGTARSMGIVVEA
;
A
#
# COMPACT_ATOMS: atom_id res chain seq x y z
N MET A 1 22.48 -6.05 20.97
CA MET A 1 21.38 -5.52 21.80
C MET A 1 20.29 -4.95 20.91
N ALA A 2 19.03 -5.15 21.30
CA ALA A 2 17.93 -4.57 20.58
C ALA A 2 17.92 -3.04 20.75
N LYS A 3 17.81 -2.30 19.66
CA LYS A 3 17.73 -0.85 19.68
C LYS A 3 16.33 -0.42 20.14
N LYS A 4 16.27 0.63 20.93
CA LYS A 4 14.98 1.18 21.36
C LYS A 4 14.33 1.93 20.21
N VAL A 5 13.05 1.65 19.96
CA VAL A 5 12.27 2.31 18.94
C VAL A 5 11.89 3.73 19.40
N LYS A 6 12.23 4.72 18.59
CA LYS A 6 11.85 6.12 18.81
C LYS A 6 10.47 6.40 18.26
N ALA A 7 10.20 5.94 17.02
CA ALA A 7 8.94 6.14 16.37
C ALA A 7 8.73 5.11 15.25
N VAL A 8 7.48 4.91 14.88
CA VAL A 8 7.11 4.12 13.71
C VAL A 8 6.29 5.02 12.79
N VAL A 9 6.71 5.15 11.54
CA VAL A 9 6.05 5.99 10.54
C VAL A 9 5.54 5.11 9.41
N LYS A 10 4.31 5.34 8.99
CA LYS A 10 3.66 4.60 7.91
C LYS A 10 3.20 5.58 6.84
N PHE A 11 3.52 5.30 5.58
CA PHE A 11 3.02 6.08 4.45
C PHE A 11 3.08 5.27 3.17
N GLN A 12 2.59 5.85 2.09
CA GLN A 12 2.54 5.20 0.78
C GLN A 12 3.37 5.99 -0.21
N ILE A 13 4.23 5.30 -0.96
CA ILE A 13 5.13 5.91 -1.95
C ILE A 13 5.07 5.11 -3.25
N PRO A 14 5.06 5.78 -4.43
CA PRO A 14 5.22 5.08 -5.70
C PRO A 14 6.56 4.34 -5.77
N GLY A 15 6.52 3.09 -6.22
CA GLY A 15 7.71 2.26 -6.33
C GLY A 15 8.76 2.88 -7.25
N GLY A 16 10.01 2.91 -6.80
CA GLY A 16 11.12 3.48 -7.55
C GLY A 16 11.15 5.00 -7.65
N LYS A 17 10.23 5.69 -6.99
CA LYS A 17 10.08 7.15 -7.10
C LYS A 17 10.08 7.87 -5.75
N ALA A 18 10.73 7.31 -4.75
CA ALA A 18 10.87 8.00 -3.47
C ALA A 18 11.77 9.23 -3.62
N THR A 19 11.30 10.36 -3.13
CA THR A 19 12.03 11.63 -3.14
C THR A 19 11.96 12.28 -1.76
N PRO A 20 12.90 13.17 -1.41
CA PRO A 20 12.84 13.88 -0.13
C PRO A 20 11.73 14.92 -0.05
N GLN A 21 10.91 15.03 -1.07
CA GLN A 21 9.73 15.91 -1.06
C GLN A 21 8.56 15.24 -0.33
N PRO A 22 7.48 15.98 0.02
CA PRO A 22 6.31 15.39 0.65
C PRO A 22 5.80 14.17 -0.15
N PRO A 23 5.33 13.09 0.52
CA PRO A 23 5.12 12.98 1.96
C PRO A 23 6.32 12.51 2.78
N VAL A 24 7.43 12.13 2.13
CA VAL A 24 8.58 11.50 2.80
C VAL A 24 9.35 12.50 3.66
N GLY A 25 9.66 13.68 3.11
CA GLY A 25 10.47 14.70 3.77
C GLY A 25 9.91 15.11 5.13
N PRO A 26 8.68 15.63 5.20
CA PRO A 26 8.08 16.03 6.47
C PRO A 26 7.92 14.89 7.47
N ALA A 27 7.58 13.69 7.00
CA ALA A 27 7.35 12.54 7.87
C ALA A 27 8.63 12.05 8.54
N LEU A 28 9.74 12.03 7.84
CA LEU A 28 11.02 11.54 8.34
C LEU A 28 11.92 12.64 8.89
N GLY A 29 11.82 13.84 8.36
CA GLY A 29 12.62 14.97 8.78
C GLY A 29 12.46 15.33 10.26
N GLN A 30 11.25 15.18 10.79
CA GLN A 30 10.94 15.40 12.19
C GLN A 30 11.73 14.49 13.14
N HIS A 31 12.15 13.33 12.65
CA HIS A 31 12.85 12.32 13.45
C HIS A 31 14.35 12.30 13.20
N GLY A 32 14.87 13.18 12.35
CA GLY A 32 16.30 13.27 12.07
C GLY A 32 16.86 12.11 11.26
N VAL A 33 16.02 11.45 10.47
CA VAL A 33 16.42 10.32 9.63
C VAL A 33 17.10 10.81 8.35
N ASN A 34 18.08 10.06 7.85
CA ASN A 34 18.74 10.35 6.58
C ASN A 34 17.79 10.08 5.41
N LEU A 35 17.16 11.14 4.91
CA LEU A 35 16.17 11.06 3.83
C LEU A 35 16.75 10.51 2.53
N MET A 36 17.93 10.95 2.16
CA MET A 36 18.57 10.52 0.91
C MET A 36 18.92 9.02 0.96
N GLY A 37 19.44 8.57 2.09
CA GLY A 37 19.73 7.16 2.31
C GLY A 37 18.49 6.29 2.21
N PHE A 38 17.40 6.73 2.82
CA PHE A 38 16.10 6.04 2.74
C PHE A 38 15.58 5.99 1.30
N CYS A 39 15.55 7.13 0.61
CA CYS A 39 15.05 7.20 -0.77
C CYS A 39 15.83 6.28 -1.70
N LYS A 40 17.16 6.27 -1.58
CA LYS A 40 18.03 5.42 -2.39
C LYS A 40 17.73 3.94 -2.16
N GLU A 41 17.70 3.52 -0.89
CA GLU A 41 17.45 2.13 -0.52
C GLU A 41 16.05 1.67 -0.93
N PHE A 42 15.04 2.51 -0.72
CA PHE A 42 13.67 2.24 -1.15
C PHE A 42 13.59 2.07 -2.68
N ASN A 43 14.20 2.99 -3.42
CA ASN A 43 14.17 2.93 -4.88
C ASN A 43 14.89 1.67 -5.42
N GLU A 44 15.99 1.27 -4.81
CA GLU A 44 16.67 0.03 -5.15
C GLU A 44 15.79 -1.21 -4.92
N ARG A 45 15.14 -1.28 -3.75
CA ARG A 45 14.26 -2.41 -3.39
C ARG A 45 12.99 -2.48 -4.22
N THR A 46 12.50 -1.36 -4.71
CA THR A 46 11.23 -1.28 -5.44
C THR A 46 11.40 -1.05 -6.94
N SER A 47 12.62 -1.12 -7.46
CA SER A 47 12.92 -0.90 -8.88
C SER A 47 12.19 -1.86 -9.82
N ASN A 48 11.81 -3.04 -9.33
CA ASN A 48 11.06 -4.04 -10.10
C ASN A 48 9.54 -3.80 -10.11
N GLN A 49 9.06 -2.79 -9.39
CA GLN A 49 7.64 -2.45 -9.27
C GLN A 49 7.37 -0.97 -9.56
N PRO A 50 7.82 -0.46 -10.73
CA PRO A 50 7.63 0.95 -11.04
C PRO A 50 6.16 1.29 -11.24
N GLY A 51 5.75 2.48 -10.76
CA GLY A 51 4.38 2.96 -10.90
C GLY A 51 3.36 2.35 -9.95
N MET A 52 3.75 1.38 -9.13
CA MET A 52 2.87 0.83 -8.09
C MET A 52 3.04 1.63 -6.81
N ILE A 53 1.92 1.97 -6.17
CA ILE A 53 1.95 2.63 -4.86
C ILE A 53 2.14 1.54 -3.79
N LEU A 54 3.21 1.66 -3.02
CA LEU A 54 3.58 0.67 -2.01
C LEU A 54 3.46 1.27 -0.61
N PRO A 55 2.78 0.60 0.32
CA PRO A 55 2.80 0.98 1.73
C PRO A 55 4.17 0.69 2.31
N VAL A 56 4.69 1.63 3.08
CA VAL A 56 5.99 1.51 3.75
C VAL A 56 5.80 1.72 5.24
N VAL A 57 6.37 0.83 6.03
CA VAL A 57 6.43 0.97 7.49
C VAL A 57 7.89 1.16 7.87
N ILE A 58 8.22 2.33 8.41
CA ILE A 58 9.58 2.68 8.81
C ILE A 58 9.65 2.69 10.33
N THR A 59 10.56 1.91 10.88
CA THR A 59 10.86 1.91 12.31
C THR A 59 12.11 2.75 12.53
N ILE A 60 11.99 3.81 13.32
CA ILE A 60 13.07 4.73 13.64
C ILE A 60 13.55 4.45 15.06
N TYR A 61 14.85 4.31 15.23
CA TYR A 61 15.47 4.02 16.52
C TYR A 61 16.03 5.29 17.17
N GLN A 62 16.36 5.21 18.44
CA GLN A 62 16.85 6.35 19.21
C GLN A 62 18.18 6.91 18.72
N ASP A 63 18.98 6.10 18.05
CA ASP A 63 20.24 6.52 17.42
C ASP A 63 20.06 7.15 16.03
N ASN A 64 18.82 7.46 15.65
CA ASN A 64 18.43 7.97 14.33
C ASN A 64 18.67 7.01 13.17
N SER A 65 18.98 5.76 13.46
CA SER A 65 18.97 4.72 12.44
C SER A 65 17.53 4.30 12.14
N PHE A 66 17.33 3.65 11.01
CA PHE A 66 16.01 3.20 10.61
C PHE A 66 16.07 1.82 9.95
N THR A 67 14.95 1.11 10.04
CA THR A 67 14.67 -0.06 9.22
C THR A 67 13.30 0.14 8.60
N PHE A 68 13.09 -0.41 7.42
CA PHE A 68 11.77 -0.31 6.79
C PHE A 68 11.38 -1.62 6.12
N ILE A 69 10.08 -1.82 6.02
CA ILE A 69 9.48 -2.91 5.27
C ILE A 69 8.49 -2.32 4.27
N THR A 70 8.44 -2.91 3.08
CA THR A 70 7.43 -2.59 2.09
C THR A 70 6.38 -3.69 2.08
N LYS A 71 5.13 -3.31 1.94
CA LYS A 71 4.01 -4.25 1.84
C LYS A 71 3.50 -4.30 0.41
N THR A 72 2.58 -5.22 0.14
CA THR A 72 1.91 -5.28 -1.16
C THR A 72 1.07 -4.00 -1.39
N PRO A 73 0.82 -3.62 -2.66
CA PRO A 73 0.01 -2.42 -2.94
C PRO A 73 -1.35 -2.47 -2.22
N PRO A 74 -1.90 -1.31 -1.80
CA PRO A 74 -3.22 -1.29 -1.15
C PRO A 74 -4.31 -1.91 -2.04
N ALA A 75 -5.25 -2.62 -1.42
CA ALA A 75 -6.35 -3.26 -2.15
C ALA A 75 -7.14 -2.25 -3.01
N ALA A 76 -7.35 -1.04 -2.49
CA ALA A 76 -8.04 0.02 -3.22
C ALA A 76 -7.33 0.40 -4.52
N ILE A 77 -6.00 0.49 -4.50
CA ILE A 77 -5.19 0.81 -5.69
C ILE A 77 -5.27 -0.32 -6.71
N LEU A 78 -5.18 -1.57 -6.26
CA LEU A 78 -5.27 -2.74 -7.13
C LEU A 78 -6.65 -2.83 -7.78
N LEU A 79 -7.71 -2.56 -7.03
CA LEU A 79 -9.08 -2.54 -7.55
C LEU A 79 -9.29 -1.43 -8.57
N LYS A 80 -8.79 -0.24 -8.32
CA LYS A 80 -8.86 0.87 -9.29
C LYS A 80 -8.14 0.54 -10.59
N LYS A 81 -6.98 -0.09 -10.49
CA LYS A 81 -6.21 -0.53 -11.65
C LYS A 81 -6.94 -1.61 -12.44
N ALA A 82 -7.53 -2.60 -11.76
CA ALA A 82 -8.31 -3.67 -12.40
C ALA A 82 -9.56 -3.13 -13.10
N ALA A 83 -10.19 -2.10 -12.53
CA ALA A 83 -11.39 -1.46 -13.08
C ALA A 83 -11.08 -0.30 -14.03
N ASN A 84 -9.81 0.06 -14.24
CA ASN A 84 -9.36 1.21 -15.03
C ASN A 84 -9.97 2.53 -14.54
N LEU A 85 -10.03 2.70 -13.21
CA LEU A 85 -10.55 3.91 -12.57
C LEU A 85 -9.43 4.77 -12.01
N GLU A 86 -9.60 6.08 -12.06
CA GLU A 86 -8.73 7.04 -11.38
C GLU A 86 -9.11 7.20 -9.91
N SER A 87 -10.40 7.17 -9.62
CA SER A 87 -10.89 7.29 -8.25
C SER A 87 -12.17 6.45 -8.05
N GLY A 88 -12.43 6.09 -6.80
CA GLY A 88 -13.66 5.42 -6.42
C GLY A 88 -14.85 6.39 -6.34
N SER A 89 -16.02 5.84 -6.00
CA SER A 89 -17.25 6.63 -5.86
C SER A 89 -17.24 7.49 -4.60
N ALA A 90 -17.71 8.73 -4.71
CA ALA A 90 -17.94 9.59 -3.55
C ALA A 90 -19.17 9.13 -2.74
N VAL A 91 -20.12 8.44 -3.38
CA VAL A 91 -21.33 7.91 -2.73
C VAL A 91 -21.48 6.43 -3.14
N PRO A 92 -20.67 5.52 -2.56
CA PRO A 92 -20.57 4.14 -3.05
C PRO A 92 -21.84 3.31 -2.84
N ASN A 93 -22.69 3.67 -1.88
CA ASN A 93 -23.94 2.97 -1.64
C ASN A 93 -25.03 3.28 -2.67
N LYS A 94 -24.91 4.42 -3.36
CA LYS A 94 -25.90 4.89 -4.35
C LYS A 94 -25.33 4.87 -5.77
N THR A 95 -24.10 5.33 -5.94
CA THR A 95 -23.46 5.45 -7.25
C THR A 95 -22.38 4.38 -7.41
N LYS A 96 -22.60 3.44 -8.32
CA LYS A 96 -21.60 2.44 -8.69
C LYS A 96 -20.80 2.94 -9.88
N VAL A 97 -19.47 2.86 -9.83
CA VAL A 97 -18.59 3.46 -10.85
C VAL A 97 -17.98 2.41 -11.78
N ALA A 98 -17.95 1.16 -11.38
CA ALA A 98 -17.39 0.09 -12.20
C ALA A 98 -17.84 -1.29 -11.75
N THR A 99 -17.57 -2.28 -12.59
CA THR A 99 -17.78 -3.69 -12.29
C THR A 99 -16.48 -4.45 -12.55
N VAL A 100 -16.10 -5.32 -11.62
CA VAL A 100 -14.90 -6.15 -11.70
C VAL A 100 -15.30 -7.62 -11.60
N LYS A 101 -14.66 -8.47 -12.40
CA LYS A 101 -14.93 -9.91 -12.35
C LYS A 101 -14.32 -10.54 -11.10
N LEU A 102 -14.96 -11.60 -10.63
CA LEU A 102 -14.46 -12.36 -9.47
C LEU A 102 -13.04 -12.89 -9.69
N ALA A 103 -12.69 -13.27 -10.92
CA ALA A 103 -11.33 -13.70 -11.26
C ALA A 103 -10.28 -12.63 -10.96
N GLU A 104 -10.58 -11.36 -11.23
CA GLU A 104 -9.68 -10.25 -10.92
C GLU A 104 -9.55 -10.05 -9.40
N VAL A 105 -10.66 -10.15 -8.68
CA VAL A 105 -10.66 -10.07 -7.20
C VAL A 105 -9.84 -11.21 -6.61
N GLN A 106 -9.95 -12.42 -7.18
CA GLN A 106 -9.15 -13.56 -6.74
C GLN A 106 -7.65 -13.33 -6.94
N LYS A 107 -7.25 -12.77 -8.09
CA LYS A 107 -5.84 -12.41 -8.33
C LYS A 107 -5.31 -11.41 -7.32
N ILE A 108 -6.11 -10.39 -7.00
CA ILE A 108 -5.76 -9.39 -5.99
C ILE A 108 -5.61 -10.04 -4.62
N ALA A 109 -6.54 -10.92 -4.24
CA ALA A 109 -6.49 -11.65 -2.98
C ALA A 109 -5.23 -12.52 -2.87
N GLU A 110 -4.88 -13.23 -3.93
CA GLU A 110 -3.66 -14.06 -3.98
C GLU A 110 -2.41 -13.20 -3.80
N LEU A 111 -2.35 -12.06 -4.47
CA LEU A 111 -1.21 -11.13 -4.35
C LEU A 111 -1.05 -10.61 -2.93
N LYS A 112 -2.16 -10.35 -2.23
CA LYS A 112 -2.14 -9.76 -0.89
C LYS A 112 -2.13 -10.78 0.25
N MET A 113 -2.18 -12.08 -0.03
CA MET A 113 -2.21 -13.10 1.04
C MET A 113 -1.08 -12.94 2.08
N ALA A 114 0.08 -12.48 1.63
CA ALA A 114 1.23 -12.25 2.52
C ALA A 114 0.96 -11.19 3.58
N ASP A 115 0.10 -10.20 3.29
CA ASP A 115 -0.20 -9.07 4.18
C ASP A 115 -1.57 -9.18 4.87
N LEU A 116 -2.42 -10.08 4.39
CA LEU A 116 -3.78 -10.22 4.91
C LEU A 116 -3.83 -11.17 6.11
N ASN A 117 -4.67 -10.83 7.07
CA ASN A 117 -5.01 -11.72 8.18
C ASN A 117 -6.17 -12.64 7.79
N ALA A 118 -5.96 -13.42 6.73
CA ALA A 118 -6.97 -14.34 6.19
C ALA A 118 -6.50 -15.78 6.35
N ALA A 119 -7.38 -16.65 6.82
CA ALA A 119 -7.07 -18.07 7.02
C ALA A 119 -6.93 -18.81 5.68
N ASN A 120 -7.68 -18.41 4.66
CA ASN A 120 -7.69 -19.02 3.34
C ASN A 120 -8.02 -17.98 2.26
N ILE A 121 -7.98 -18.41 1.00
CA ILE A 121 -8.22 -17.52 -0.14
C ILE A 121 -9.66 -16.99 -0.18
N ASP A 122 -10.63 -17.79 0.22
CA ASP A 122 -12.03 -17.36 0.22
C ASP A 122 -12.27 -16.21 1.19
N THR A 123 -11.64 -16.26 2.36
CA THR A 123 -11.67 -15.17 3.33
C THR A 123 -10.99 -13.91 2.78
N ALA A 124 -9.86 -14.08 2.11
CA ALA A 124 -9.16 -12.97 1.46
C ALA A 124 -10.02 -12.33 0.37
N ILE A 125 -10.70 -13.13 -0.44
CA ILE A 125 -11.64 -12.64 -1.46
C ILE A 125 -12.76 -11.83 -0.82
N SER A 126 -13.31 -12.29 0.30
CA SER A 126 -14.36 -11.56 1.02
C SER A 126 -13.88 -10.20 1.50
N MET A 127 -12.64 -10.11 1.99
CA MET A 127 -12.04 -8.85 2.41
C MET A 127 -11.90 -7.86 1.25
N ILE A 128 -11.44 -8.34 0.10
CA ILE A 128 -11.30 -7.51 -1.10
C ILE A 128 -12.66 -7.07 -1.64
N LYS A 129 -13.66 -7.95 -1.63
CA LYS A 129 -15.05 -7.60 -1.99
C LYS A 129 -15.60 -6.47 -1.12
N GLY A 130 -15.33 -6.51 0.18
CA GLY A 130 -15.74 -5.45 1.10
C GLY A 130 -15.10 -4.10 0.75
N THR A 131 -13.82 -4.09 0.40
CA THR A 131 -13.12 -2.89 -0.06
C THR A 131 -13.73 -2.38 -1.37
N ALA A 132 -13.99 -3.26 -2.33
CA ALA A 132 -14.62 -2.91 -3.60
C ALA A 132 -16.00 -2.28 -3.39
N ARG A 133 -16.80 -2.86 -2.50
CA ARG A 133 -18.12 -2.32 -2.15
C ARG A 133 -18.03 -0.90 -1.58
N SER A 134 -17.05 -0.64 -0.74
CA SER A 134 -16.82 0.69 -0.15
C SER A 134 -16.37 1.72 -1.19
N MET A 135 -15.86 1.26 -2.34
CA MET A 135 -15.42 2.12 -3.45
C MET A 135 -16.49 2.31 -4.52
N GLY A 136 -17.64 1.65 -4.41
CA GLY A 136 -18.67 1.67 -5.44
C GLY A 136 -18.36 0.76 -6.62
N ILE A 137 -17.57 -0.27 -6.43
CA ILE A 137 -17.24 -1.27 -7.44
C ILE A 137 -18.07 -2.53 -7.19
N VAL A 138 -18.76 -3.01 -8.21
CA VAL A 138 -19.55 -4.24 -8.16
C VAL A 138 -18.68 -5.41 -8.59
N VAL A 139 -18.74 -6.51 -7.85
CA VAL A 139 -18.01 -7.74 -8.17
C VAL A 139 -18.96 -8.74 -8.82
N GLU A 140 -18.68 -9.13 -10.04
CA GLU A 140 -19.42 -10.16 -10.77
C GLU A 140 -18.78 -11.53 -10.62
N ALA A 141 -19.60 -12.55 -10.63
CA ALA A 141 -19.13 -13.93 -10.64
C ALA A 141 -18.37 -14.29 -11.92
#